data_b67f9d1cadbcc9bb458b3075e5c945ca
#
_entry.id   b67f9d1cadbcc9bb458b3075e5c945ca
#
_cell.length_a   1.000
_cell.length_b   1.000
_cell.length_c   1.000
_cell.angle_alpha   90.00
_cell.angle_beta   90.00
_cell.angle_gamma   90.00
#
_symmetry.space_group_name_H-M   'P 1'
#
loop_
_entity.id
_entity.type
_entity.pdbx_description
1 polymer ?
#
loop_
_entity_poly.entity_id
_entity_poly.type
_entity_poly.pdbx_seq_one_letter_code
_entity_poly.pdbx_strand_id
1 'polypeptide(L)'
;MNMTIEQLPSSRIAYFRSIGEYGGEKNQELMEAFKEWAKLQNIFEQSIILGIPQDNPQIVLKEECRYDVCAIVSEDFNVTAPAQTGQFSGGKYAVFLLDHTKEAVSEFWKNIFNAIEKNHLSIREQPIIERYTAQMINQHLCEILVPIQ
;
A
#
# COMPACT_ATOMS: atom_id res chain seq x y z
N MET A 1 18.70 1.74 8.86
CA MET A 1 17.29 1.58 8.46
C MET A 1 16.71 0.36 9.16
N ASN A 2 15.75 0.59 10.03
CA ASN A 2 15.14 -0.50 10.81
C ASN A 2 14.14 -1.28 9.95
N MET A 3 14.26 -2.59 9.99
CA MET A 3 13.45 -3.50 9.19
C MET A 3 12.91 -4.62 10.06
N THR A 4 11.65 -4.95 9.87
CA THR A 4 11.06 -6.17 10.44
C THR A 4 10.59 -7.06 9.29
N ILE A 5 10.35 -8.33 9.58
CA ILE A 5 9.82 -9.28 8.59
C ILE A 5 8.46 -9.75 9.07
N GLU A 6 7.45 -9.67 8.20
CA GLU A 6 6.09 -10.09 8.50
C GLU A 6 5.60 -11.06 7.42
N GLN A 7 4.85 -12.06 7.87
CA GLN A 7 4.06 -12.93 6.99
C GLN A 7 2.63 -12.44 7.02
N LEU A 8 2.13 -11.90 5.91
CA LEU A 8 0.77 -11.39 5.83
C LEU A 8 -0.17 -12.44 5.28
N PRO A 9 -1.37 -12.61 5.88
CA PRO A 9 -2.33 -13.57 5.37
C PRO A 9 -2.99 -13.05 4.09
N SER A 10 -3.49 -13.97 3.27
CA SER A 10 -4.42 -13.64 2.21
C SER A 10 -5.69 -13.06 2.83
N SER A 11 -6.21 -11.98 2.28
CA SER A 11 -7.30 -11.22 2.91
C SER A 11 -8.26 -10.67 1.88
N ARG A 12 -9.53 -10.60 2.26
CA ARG A 12 -10.54 -9.90 1.47
C ARG A 12 -10.34 -8.41 1.62
N ILE A 13 -10.48 -7.66 0.51
CA ILE A 13 -10.32 -6.22 0.51
C ILE A 13 -11.52 -5.53 -0.14
N ALA A 14 -11.74 -4.29 0.29
CA ALA A 14 -12.57 -3.32 -0.41
C ALA A 14 -11.61 -2.30 -1.02
N TYR A 15 -11.76 -2.00 -2.31
CA TYR A 15 -10.78 -1.14 -2.98
C TYR A 15 -11.39 -0.14 -3.94
N PHE A 16 -10.64 0.96 -4.12
CA PHE A 16 -10.83 1.95 -5.20
C PHE A 16 -9.63 1.83 -6.12
N ARG A 17 -9.84 2.10 -7.41
CA ARG A 17 -8.77 2.05 -8.40
C ARG A 17 -8.70 3.33 -9.22
N SER A 18 -7.48 3.81 -9.47
CA SER A 18 -7.22 4.79 -10.50
C SER A 18 -6.29 4.20 -11.55
N ILE A 19 -6.33 4.73 -12.76
CA ILE A 19 -5.50 4.28 -13.87
C ILE A 19 -4.78 5.51 -14.43
N GLY A 20 -3.46 5.45 -14.52
CA GLY A 20 -2.62 6.53 -15.00
C GLY A 20 -1.24 6.50 -14.39
N GLU A 21 -0.49 7.56 -14.61
CA GLU A 21 0.88 7.69 -14.12
C GLU A 21 0.91 7.73 -12.58
N TYR A 22 1.86 7.02 -11.97
CA TYR A 22 2.01 6.97 -10.52
C TYR A 22 2.59 8.27 -9.95
N GLY A 23 2.24 8.56 -8.69
CA GLY A 23 2.83 9.64 -7.91
C GLY A 23 2.24 11.01 -8.13
N GLY A 24 1.18 11.13 -8.92
CA GLY A 24 0.54 12.40 -9.20
C GLY A 24 -0.64 12.70 -8.29
N GLU A 25 -1.33 13.81 -8.61
CA GLU A 25 -2.54 14.25 -7.90
C GLU A 25 -3.62 13.18 -7.89
N LYS A 26 -3.70 12.39 -8.96
CA LYS A 26 -4.70 11.35 -9.13
C LYS A 26 -4.64 10.31 -8.03
N ASN A 27 -3.42 9.88 -7.67
CA ASN A 27 -3.23 8.92 -6.59
C ASN A 27 -3.59 9.52 -5.24
N GLN A 28 -3.24 10.79 -5.03
CA GLN A 28 -3.57 11.50 -3.80
C GLN A 28 -5.09 11.68 -3.67
N GLU A 29 -5.76 12.06 -4.74
CA GLU A 29 -7.22 12.21 -4.78
C GLU A 29 -7.92 10.88 -4.48
N LEU A 30 -7.40 9.77 -5.03
CA LEU A 30 -7.94 8.44 -4.79
C LEU A 30 -7.84 8.08 -3.30
N MET A 31 -6.70 8.34 -2.69
CA MET A 31 -6.48 8.08 -1.26
C MET A 31 -7.46 8.89 -0.41
N GLU A 32 -7.64 10.18 -0.72
CA GLU A 32 -8.57 11.03 0.03
C GLU A 32 -10.02 10.55 -0.14
N ALA A 33 -10.41 10.19 -1.35
CA ALA A 33 -11.76 9.66 -1.61
C ALA A 33 -11.99 8.35 -0.85
N PHE A 34 -10.99 7.48 -0.82
CA PHE A 34 -11.10 6.21 -0.10
C PHE A 34 -11.23 6.42 1.40
N LYS A 35 -10.44 7.32 1.98
CA LYS A 35 -10.52 7.65 3.40
C LYS A 35 -11.93 8.17 3.76
N GLU A 36 -12.50 9.03 2.93
CA GLU A 36 -13.86 9.54 3.16
C GLU A 36 -14.89 8.41 3.13
N TRP A 37 -14.79 7.52 2.15
CA TRP A 37 -15.66 6.35 2.08
C TRP A 37 -15.53 5.48 3.34
N ALA A 38 -14.28 5.20 3.77
CA ALA A 38 -14.03 4.38 4.96
C ALA A 38 -14.61 5.01 6.22
N LYS A 39 -14.53 6.34 6.36
CA LYS A 39 -15.12 7.07 7.47
C LYS A 39 -16.64 6.94 7.46
N LEU A 40 -17.26 7.06 6.30
CA LEU A 40 -18.72 6.92 6.16
C LEU A 40 -19.18 5.49 6.48
N GLN A 41 -18.32 4.50 6.24
CA GLN A 41 -18.62 3.10 6.58
C GLN A 41 -18.28 2.76 8.03
N ASN A 42 -17.74 3.72 8.80
CA ASN A 42 -17.33 3.54 10.20
C ASN A 42 -16.22 2.48 10.37
N ILE A 43 -15.35 2.33 9.38
CA ILE A 43 -14.25 1.37 9.45
C ILE A 43 -12.86 2.03 9.47
N PHE A 44 -12.78 3.34 9.26
CA PHE A 44 -11.50 4.03 9.10
C PHE A 44 -10.56 3.84 10.30
N GLU A 45 -11.07 4.01 11.52
CA GLU A 45 -10.23 4.03 12.73
C GLU A 45 -9.54 2.68 13.00
N GLN A 46 -10.17 1.57 12.61
CA GLN A 46 -9.63 0.23 12.87
C GLN A 46 -9.06 -0.45 11.61
N SER A 47 -9.10 0.22 10.46
CA SER A 47 -8.68 -0.40 9.22
C SER A 47 -7.17 -0.34 8.99
N ILE A 48 -6.68 -1.36 8.31
CA ILE A 48 -5.36 -1.34 7.67
C ILE A 48 -5.61 -0.94 6.22
N ILE A 49 -4.99 0.16 5.81
CA ILE A 49 -5.13 0.70 4.46
C ILE A 49 -3.85 0.42 3.69
N LEU A 50 -4.00 -0.12 2.49
CA LEU A 50 -2.88 -0.42 1.60
C LEU A 50 -2.97 0.42 0.33
N GLY A 51 -1.83 0.96 -0.09
CA GLY A 51 -1.68 1.59 -1.40
C GLY A 51 -0.83 0.67 -2.26
N ILE A 52 -1.38 0.20 -3.39
CA ILE A 52 -0.76 -0.84 -4.20
C ILE A 52 -0.62 -0.40 -5.66
N PRO A 53 0.60 -0.06 -6.10
CA PRO A 53 0.86 0.15 -7.52
C PRO A 53 0.95 -1.22 -8.20
N GLN A 54 -0.10 -1.61 -8.90
CA GLN A 54 -0.29 -2.97 -9.40
C GLN A 54 0.62 -3.33 -10.58
N ASP A 55 1.13 -2.33 -11.30
CA ASP A 55 1.85 -2.56 -12.54
C ASP A 55 3.28 -2.02 -12.49
N ASN A 56 4.17 -2.66 -13.25
CA ASN A 56 5.53 -2.18 -13.41
C ASN A 56 5.55 -1.15 -14.55
N PRO A 57 5.84 0.14 -14.26
CA PRO A 57 5.83 1.18 -15.31
C PRO A 57 6.91 1.03 -16.37
N GLN A 58 7.87 0.13 -16.17
CA GLN A 58 8.86 -0.20 -17.20
C GLN A 58 8.30 -1.18 -18.24
N ILE A 59 7.21 -1.86 -17.91
CA ILE A 59 6.57 -2.88 -18.77
C ILE A 59 5.23 -2.40 -19.29
N VAL A 60 4.43 -1.78 -18.42
CA VAL A 60 3.09 -1.27 -18.75
C VAL A 60 3.18 0.21 -19.04
N LEU A 61 2.48 0.67 -20.07
CA LEU A 61 2.42 2.11 -20.40
C LEU A 61 1.93 2.90 -19.19
N LYS A 62 2.56 4.04 -18.94
CA LYS A 62 2.26 4.84 -17.74
C LYS A 62 0.78 5.26 -17.67
N GLU A 63 0.14 5.47 -18.81
CA GLU A 63 -1.28 5.85 -18.91
C GLU A 63 -2.21 4.69 -18.51
N GLU A 64 -1.70 3.46 -18.50
CA GLU A 64 -2.47 2.25 -18.22
C GLU A 64 -2.14 1.64 -16.86
N CYS A 65 -1.21 2.22 -16.11
CA CYS A 65 -0.83 1.70 -14.80
C CYS A 65 -1.96 1.85 -13.78
N ARG A 66 -2.25 0.76 -13.07
CA ARG A 66 -3.32 0.71 -12.07
C ARG A 66 -2.75 0.97 -10.69
N TYR A 67 -3.42 1.83 -9.94
CA TYR A 67 -3.12 2.06 -8.53
C TYR A 67 -4.37 1.80 -7.71
N ASP A 68 -4.26 0.92 -6.72
CA ASP A 68 -5.36 0.55 -5.85
C ASP A 68 -5.12 1.07 -4.44
N VAL A 69 -6.16 1.66 -3.85
CA VAL A 69 -6.21 1.95 -2.42
C VAL A 69 -7.28 1.04 -1.84
N CYS A 70 -6.94 0.30 -0.80
CA CYS A 70 -7.85 -0.70 -0.25
C CYS A 70 -7.77 -0.77 1.27
N ALA A 71 -8.82 -1.35 1.86
CA ALA A 71 -8.83 -1.73 3.26
C ALA A 71 -9.07 -3.23 3.36
N ILE A 72 -8.37 -3.86 4.30
CA ILE A 72 -8.63 -5.27 4.64
C ILE A 72 -9.96 -5.32 5.39
N VAL A 73 -10.87 -6.16 4.92
CA VAL A 73 -12.21 -6.28 5.49
C VAL A 73 -12.53 -7.74 5.80
N SER A 74 -13.42 -7.95 6.77
CA SER A 74 -13.87 -9.30 7.10
C SER A 74 -14.72 -9.88 5.97
N GLU A 75 -14.89 -11.21 5.99
CA GLU A 75 -15.74 -11.88 5.02
C GLU A 75 -17.21 -11.46 5.12
N ASP A 76 -17.62 -10.98 6.31
CA ASP A 76 -18.99 -10.56 6.59
C ASP A 76 -19.26 -9.08 6.26
N PHE A 77 -18.22 -8.32 5.99
CA PHE A 77 -18.38 -6.88 5.73
C PHE A 77 -19.09 -6.65 4.41
N ASN A 78 -20.15 -5.83 4.45
CA ASN A 78 -20.87 -5.45 3.24
C ASN A 78 -20.16 -4.28 2.54
N VAL A 79 -19.51 -4.58 1.44
CA VAL A 79 -18.79 -3.56 0.65
C VAL A 79 -19.80 -2.80 -0.20
N THR A 80 -19.93 -1.49 0.05
CA THR A 80 -20.85 -0.63 -0.69
C THR A 80 -20.13 0.13 -1.81
N ALA A 81 -20.86 0.42 -2.88
CA ALA A 81 -20.34 1.26 -3.96
C ALA A 81 -19.88 2.62 -3.41
N PRO A 82 -18.85 3.25 -3.98
CA PRO A 82 -18.15 2.87 -5.20
C PRO A 82 -17.02 1.85 -4.98
N ALA A 83 -16.81 1.36 -3.77
CA ALA A 83 -15.78 0.35 -3.51
C ALA A 83 -16.15 -0.97 -4.17
N GLN A 84 -15.12 -1.68 -4.62
CA GLN A 84 -15.24 -3.02 -5.19
C GLN A 84 -14.60 -4.03 -4.25
N THR A 85 -15.02 -5.28 -4.36
CA THR A 85 -14.48 -6.40 -3.58
C THR A 85 -13.32 -7.03 -4.31
N GLY A 86 -12.25 -7.34 -3.60
CA GLY A 86 -11.10 -8.02 -4.17
C GLY A 86 -10.41 -8.91 -3.15
N GLN A 87 -9.28 -9.45 -3.54
CA GLN A 87 -8.47 -10.32 -2.70
C GLN A 87 -7.02 -9.85 -2.71
N PHE A 88 -6.45 -9.66 -1.51
CA PHE A 88 -5.03 -9.43 -1.32
C PHE A 88 -4.38 -10.78 -1.06
N SER A 89 -3.39 -11.16 -1.87
CA SER A 89 -2.80 -12.50 -1.79
C SER A 89 -1.93 -12.72 -0.56
N GLY A 90 -1.43 -11.64 0.05
CA GLY A 90 -0.52 -11.77 1.19
C GLY A 90 0.87 -12.23 0.79
N GLY A 91 1.61 -12.76 1.75
CA GLY A 91 2.95 -13.26 1.56
C GLY A 91 3.94 -12.66 2.54
N LYS A 92 5.22 -12.90 2.28
CA LYS A 92 6.31 -12.46 3.16
C LYS A 92 6.82 -11.10 2.71
N TYR A 93 6.96 -10.19 3.67
CA TYR A 93 7.39 -8.82 3.40
C TYR A 93 8.46 -8.35 4.37
N ALA A 94 9.41 -7.57 3.86
CA ALA A 94 10.28 -6.75 4.69
C ALA A 94 9.56 -5.42 4.93
N VAL A 95 9.38 -5.04 6.18
CA VAL A 95 8.57 -3.89 6.58
C VAL A 95 9.46 -2.79 7.12
N PHE A 96 9.29 -1.58 6.59
CA PHE A 96 10.06 -0.41 6.99
C PHE A 96 9.09 0.69 7.42
N LEU A 97 9.26 1.17 8.65
CA LEU A 97 8.50 2.32 9.17
C LEU A 97 9.31 3.58 8.91
N LEU A 98 8.68 4.59 8.35
CA LEU A 98 9.33 5.87 8.08
C LEU A 98 8.38 7.06 8.27
N ASP A 99 8.97 8.24 8.39
CA ASP A 99 8.20 9.48 8.37
C ASP A 99 7.58 9.65 7.00
N HIS A 100 6.31 10.02 6.97
CA HIS A 100 5.60 10.25 5.71
C HIS A 100 5.85 11.67 5.22
N THR A 101 7.09 11.94 4.87
CA THR A 101 7.54 13.21 4.28
C THR A 101 8.20 12.93 2.95
N LYS A 102 8.22 13.93 2.09
CA LYS A 102 8.84 13.82 0.77
C LYS A 102 10.33 13.44 0.91
N GLU A 103 11.01 14.04 1.87
CA GLU A 103 12.44 13.81 2.13
C GLU A 103 12.70 12.38 2.59
N ALA A 104 11.93 11.90 3.58
CA ALA A 104 12.11 10.56 4.12
C ALA A 104 11.79 9.48 3.09
N VAL A 105 10.72 9.66 2.32
CA VAL A 105 10.33 8.73 1.25
C VAL A 105 11.39 8.70 0.15
N SER A 106 11.89 9.86 -0.26
CA SER A 106 12.95 9.94 -1.27
C SER A 106 14.22 9.25 -0.81
N GLU A 107 14.63 9.48 0.44
CA GLU A 107 15.81 8.84 1.02
C GLU A 107 15.64 7.33 1.14
N PHE A 108 14.44 6.87 1.50
CA PHE A 108 14.10 5.46 1.53
C PHE A 108 14.36 4.79 0.17
N TRP A 109 13.84 5.38 -0.91
CA TRP A 109 13.97 4.79 -2.24
C TRP A 109 15.42 4.75 -2.74
N LYS A 110 16.28 5.65 -2.26
CA LYS A 110 17.70 5.62 -2.59
C LYS A 110 18.44 4.45 -1.94
N ASN A 111 17.95 3.98 -0.78
CA ASN A 111 18.70 3.05 0.07
C ASN A 111 18.10 1.65 0.14
N ILE A 112 16.85 1.46 -0.30
CA ILE A 112 16.10 0.23 -0.05
C ILE A 112 16.74 -1.01 -0.66
N PHE A 113 17.20 -0.93 -1.90
CA PHE A 113 17.73 -2.10 -2.59
C PHE A 113 19.06 -2.54 -1.97
N ASN A 114 19.88 -1.60 -1.52
CA ASN A 114 21.09 -1.90 -0.77
C ASN A 114 20.78 -2.57 0.57
N ALA A 115 19.74 -2.10 1.27
CA ALA A 115 19.33 -2.69 2.55
C ALA A 115 18.84 -4.12 2.37
N ILE A 116 18.07 -4.40 1.33
CA ILE A 116 17.59 -5.75 0.99
C ILE A 116 18.77 -6.67 0.70
N GLU A 117 19.73 -6.22 -0.11
CA GLU A 117 20.92 -7.01 -0.44
C GLU A 117 21.79 -7.27 0.79
N LYS A 118 22.01 -6.26 1.64
CA LYS A 118 22.79 -6.40 2.88
C LYS A 118 22.20 -7.41 3.85
N ASN A 119 20.88 -7.57 3.84
CA ASN A 119 20.19 -8.52 4.69
C ASN A 119 20.03 -9.89 4.03
N HIS A 120 20.67 -10.13 2.89
CA HIS A 120 20.64 -11.38 2.14
C HIS A 120 19.21 -11.80 1.76
N LEU A 121 18.37 -10.82 1.43
CA LEU A 121 16.98 -11.06 1.04
C LEU A 121 16.84 -10.96 -0.48
N SER A 122 15.86 -11.67 -1.03
CA SER A 122 15.52 -11.61 -2.46
C SER A 122 14.12 -11.06 -2.63
N ILE A 123 13.94 -10.15 -3.56
CA ILE A 123 12.63 -9.55 -3.85
C ILE A 123 11.80 -10.54 -4.65
N ARG A 124 10.54 -10.68 -4.24
CA ARG A 124 9.53 -11.48 -4.94
C ARG A 124 8.83 -10.58 -5.97
N GLU A 125 8.43 -11.14 -7.10
CA GLU A 125 7.74 -10.38 -8.16
C GLU A 125 6.30 -10.05 -7.79
N GLN A 126 6.14 -9.10 -6.86
CA GLN A 126 4.87 -8.55 -6.44
C GLN A 126 5.07 -7.05 -6.19
N PRO A 127 4.00 -6.26 -6.16
CA PRO A 127 4.12 -4.83 -5.89
C PRO A 127 4.73 -4.53 -4.51
N ILE A 128 5.48 -3.44 -4.44
CA ILE A 128 5.88 -2.84 -3.16
C ILE A 128 4.68 -2.02 -2.68
N ILE A 129 4.30 -2.21 -1.42
CA ILE A 129 3.03 -1.72 -0.88
C ILE A 129 3.29 -0.64 0.16
N GLU A 130 2.46 0.40 0.17
CA GLU A 130 2.39 1.33 1.29
C GLU A 130 1.29 0.86 2.25
N ARG A 131 1.55 0.93 3.55
CA ARG A 131 0.58 0.52 4.57
C ARG A 131 0.38 1.65 5.58
N TYR A 132 -0.89 1.89 5.90
CA TYR A 132 -1.30 2.93 6.84
C TYR A 132 -2.33 2.41 7.82
N THR A 133 -2.30 2.96 9.03
CA THR A 133 -3.43 2.92 9.97
C THR A 133 -3.84 4.35 10.28
N ALA A 134 -5.01 4.55 10.89
CA ALA A 134 -5.44 5.89 11.29
C ALA A 134 -4.42 6.55 12.23
N GLN A 135 -3.85 5.75 13.14
CA GLN A 135 -2.82 6.24 14.06
C GLN A 135 -1.57 6.71 13.33
N MET A 136 -1.10 5.94 12.35
CA MET A 136 0.07 6.32 11.53
C MET A 136 -0.20 7.62 10.78
N ILE A 137 -1.38 7.76 10.20
CA ILE A 137 -1.76 8.98 9.47
C ILE A 137 -1.70 10.19 10.40
N ASN A 138 -2.24 10.07 11.61
CA ASN A 138 -2.22 11.14 12.61
C ASN A 138 -0.80 11.51 13.05
N GLN A 139 0.12 10.57 13.03
CA GLN A 139 1.52 10.76 13.42
C GLN A 139 2.43 11.07 12.23
N HIS A 140 1.89 11.23 11.03
CA HIS A 140 2.63 11.44 9.79
C HIS A 140 3.65 10.34 9.54
N LEU A 141 3.24 9.10 9.76
CA LEU A 141 4.05 7.90 9.53
C LEU A 141 3.45 7.05 8.42
N CYS A 142 4.29 6.25 7.79
CA CYS A 142 3.85 5.22 6.86
C CYS A 142 4.80 4.03 6.95
N GLU A 143 4.32 2.89 6.48
CA GLU A 143 5.16 1.70 6.32
C GLU A 143 5.27 1.37 4.84
N ILE A 144 6.46 0.95 4.44
CA ILE A 144 6.68 0.41 3.09
C ILE A 144 6.98 -1.07 3.25
N LEU A 145 6.25 -1.88 2.50
CA LEU A 145 6.33 -3.34 2.54
C LEU A 145 6.94 -3.83 1.24
N VAL A 146 8.13 -4.40 1.34
CA VAL A 146 8.85 -4.95 0.18
C VAL A 146 8.64 -6.45 0.14
N PRO A 147 8.01 -6.99 -0.92
CA PRO A 147 7.77 -8.44 -1.01
C PRO A 147 9.10 -9.18 -1.14
N ILE A 148 9.29 -10.22 -0.32
CA ILE A 148 10.51 -11.02 -0.31
C ILE A 148 10.18 -12.51 -0.41
N GLN A 149 11.20 -13.27 -0.80
CA GLN A 149 11.09 -14.74 -0.89
C GLN A 149 10.93 -15.40 0.48
#